data_35f5e992bbb2895d5220ef3a122d95b1
#
_entry.id   35f5e992bbb2895d5220ef3a122d95b1
#
_cell.length_a   1.000
_cell.length_b   1.000
_cell.length_c   1.000
_cell.angle_alpha   90.00
_cell.angle_beta   90.00
_cell.angle_gamma   90.00
#
_symmetry.space_group_name_H-M   'P 1'
#
loop_
_entity.id
_entity.type
_entity.pdbx_description
1 polymer ?
#
loop_
_entity_poly.entity_id
_entity_poly.type
_entity_poly.pdbx_seq_one_letter_code
_entity_poly.pdbx_strand_id
1 'polypeptide(L)'
;MKIQQIRNATIILELGGQRILVDPMLARKGALPPLRVLSARQRNPLVELPDSAEQALESVTHCLITHCQKGHFDHLDRAGTRWLRERRIPVICTPHDAPHLAQRGLNVQPLPDDHEQPCPFLGGWIRTVRCTHGEGFIGRLMEHGVGYLIEMPGEPSLYLAGDTLLSTAVRDFVLRHQPGVSVIPAGGARFDIGADIIMGVDDVLEFLRISQGTVVANHLEAISHCPVTRDVLAMLSTGAGYASRLLIPRDGQTLSL
;
A
#
# COMPACT_ATOMS: atom_id res chain seq x y z
N MET A 1 8.43 -8.69 -13.47
CA MET A 1 7.89 -7.67 -12.52
C MET A 1 9.00 -7.11 -11.65
N LYS A 2 8.99 -5.78 -11.35
CA LYS A 2 9.84 -5.21 -10.29
C LYS A 2 9.00 -4.36 -9.34
N ILE A 3 9.38 -4.36 -8.07
CA ILE A 3 8.77 -3.52 -7.03
C ILE A 3 9.88 -2.73 -6.35
N GLN A 4 9.82 -1.41 -6.43
CA GLN A 4 10.72 -0.54 -5.70
C GLN A 4 9.99 0.06 -4.49
N GLN A 5 10.47 -0.25 -3.29
CA GLN A 5 10.00 0.38 -2.06
C GLN A 5 10.52 1.81 -2.00
N ILE A 6 9.63 2.79 -1.94
CA ILE A 6 10.02 4.19 -1.75
C ILE A 6 9.98 4.53 -0.27
N ARG A 7 8.81 4.47 0.36
CA ARG A 7 8.62 4.72 1.79
C ARG A 7 7.19 4.40 2.22
N ASN A 8 6.97 3.79 3.38
CA ASN A 8 5.63 3.43 3.88
C ASN A 8 4.86 2.55 2.87
N ALA A 9 3.64 2.98 2.50
CA ALA A 9 2.84 2.37 1.44
C ALA A 9 3.30 2.76 0.02
N THR A 10 4.15 3.79 -0.10
CA THR A 10 4.61 4.29 -1.40
C THR A 10 5.59 3.33 -2.05
N ILE A 11 5.20 2.76 -3.18
CA ILE A 11 6.03 1.90 -4.01
C ILE A 11 5.94 2.30 -5.48
N ILE A 12 6.90 1.88 -6.30
CA ILE A 12 6.82 1.91 -7.76
C ILE A 12 6.78 0.47 -8.26
N LEU A 13 5.73 0.15 -9.01
CA LEU A 13 5.57 -1.11 -9.71
C LEU A 13 6.07 -0.95 -11.15
N GLU A 14 6.99 -1.81 -11.58
CA GLU A 14 7.36 -1.96 -12.98
C GLU A 14 6.72 -3.26 -13.49
N LEU A 15 5.64 -3.10 -14.27
CA LEU A 15 4.73 -4.17 -14.61
C LEU A 15 4.13 -3.91 -16.01
N GLY A 16 4.19 -4.90 -16.92
CA GLY A 16 3.67 -4.77 -18.29
C GLY A 16 4.25 -3.60 -19.08
N GLY A 17 5.52 -3.23 -18.84
CA GLY A 17 6.16 -2.08 -19.46
C GLY A 17 5.74 -0.72 -18.90
N GLN A 18 4.90 -0.68 -17.88
CA GLN A 18 4.47 0.54 -17.18
C GLN A 18 5.22 0.72 -15.87
N ARG A 19 5.33 1.97 -15.42
CA ARG A 19 5.87 2.32 -14.10
C ARG A 19 4.78 3.04 -13.29
N ILE A 20 4.19 2.32 -12.37
CA ILE A 20 3.00 2.74 -11.62
C ILE A 20 3.43 3.14 -10.21
N LEU A 21 3.27 4.41 -9.88
CA LEU A 21 3.46 4.92 -8.50
C LEU A 21 2.21 4.63 -7.68
N VAL A 22 2.38 3.96 -6.55
CA VAL A 22 1.28 3.64 -5.64
C VAL A 22 1.38 4.54 -4.41
N ASP A 23 0.25 5.12 -4.02
CA ASP A 23 0.04 5.84 -2.75
C ASP A 23 1.18 6.82 -2.39
N PRO A 24 1.36 7.93 -3.14
CA PRO A 24 2.54 8.79 -3.03
C PRO A 24 2.52 9.71 -1.80
N MET A 25 3.19 9.29 -0.71
CA MET A 25 3.58 10.12 0.42
C MET A 25 4.98 10.68 0.18
N LEU A 26 5.07 11.89 -0.41
CA LEU A 26 6.34 12.49 -0.85
C LEU A 26 6.83 13.65 0.01
N ALA A 27 6.16 13.98 1.11
CA ALA A 27 6.58 15.04 2.01
C ALA A 27 7.93 14.72 2.67
N ARG A 28 8.71 15.75 2.99
CA ARG A 28 9.94 15.62 3.78
C ARG A 28 9.63 15.09 5.19
N LYS A 29 10.62 14.48 5.83
CA LYS A 29 10.55 14.07 7.23
C LYS A 29 9.96 15.17 8.12
N GLY A 30 9.06 14.79 9.02
CA GLY A 30 8.46 15.69 10.00
C GLY A 30 7.47 16.71 9.46
N ALA A 31 7.12 16.70 8.18
CA ALA A 31 6.22 17.70 7.57
C ALA A 31 4.75 17.50 7.95
N LEU A 32 4.35 16.28 8.31
CA LEU A 32 2.96 15.88 8.55
C LEU A 32 2.68 15.75 10.06
N PRO A 33 1.41 15.85 10.51
CA PRO A 33 1.08 15.75 11.92
C PRO A 33 1.34 14.35 12.50
N PRO A 34 1.48 14.23 13.84
CA PRO A 34 1.52 12.93 14.50
C PRO A 34 0.15 12.24 14.41
N LEU A 35 0.13 10.91 14.32
CA LEU A 35 -1.07 10.08 14.38
C LEU A 35 -1.28 9.46 15.77
N ARG A 36 -0.25 9.50 16.62
CA ARG A 36 -0.33 9.17 18.05
C ARG A 36 -0.01 10.44 18.84
N VAL A 37 -0.89 10.82 19.74
CA VAL A 37 -0.82 12.11 20.44
C VAL A 37 -0.48 11.95 21.92
N LEU A 38 -0.91 10.83 22.53
CA LEU A 38 -0.68 10.55 23.94
C LEU A 38 0.68 9.89 24.19
N SER A 39 1.07 8.95 23.35
CA SER A 39 2.26 8.11 23.56
C SER A 39 3.49 8.52 22.76
N ALA A 40 3.32 9.15 21.59
CA ALA A 40 4.45 9.57 20.75
C ALA A 40 4.04 10.76 19.86
N ARG A 41 4.35 11.97 20.28
CA ARG A 41 4.10 13.21 19.49
C ARG A 41 5.12 13.42 18.35
N GLN A 42 5.53 12.34 17.69
CA GLN A 42 6.46 12.44 16.57
C GLN A 42 5.72 12.83 15.31
N ARG A 43 6.21 13.87 14.64
CA ARG A 43 5.68 14.29 13.33
C ARG A 43 6.11 13.30 12.26
N ASN A 44 5.21 13.09 11.31
CA ASN A 44 5.39 12.17 10.18
C ASN A 44 5.91 12.91 8.93
N PRO A 45 6.53 12.20 7.97
CA PRO A 45 7.12 10.88 8.12
C PRO A 45 8.30 10.87 9.09
N LEU A 46 8.62 9.71 9.66
CA LEU A 46 9.74 9.54 10.61
C LEU A 46 11.10 9.51 9.92
N VAL A 47 11.13 9.20 8.63
CA VAL A 47 12.33 9.06 7.79
C VAL A 47 12.23 9.94 6.55
N GLU A 48 13.36 10.30 5.96
CA GLU A 48 13.40 10.99 4.67
C GLU A 48 13.06 10.04 3.51
N LEU A 49 12.81 10.59 2.33
CA LEU A 49 12.78 9.80 1.10
C LEU A 49 14.20 9.26 0.83
N PRO A 50 14.32 8.05 0.26
CA PRO A 50 15.63 7.55 -0.15
C PRO A 50 16.25 8.41 -1.27
N ASP A 51 17.57 8.48 -1.33
CA ASP A 51 18.28 9.30 -2.34
C ASP A 51 17.92 8.92 -3.78
N SER A 52 17.55 7.66 -4.00
CA SER A 52 17.10 7.16 -5.30
C SER A 52 15.69 7.58 -5.69
N ALA A 53 14.90 8.20 -4.78
CA ALA A 53 13.49 8.46 -5.02
C ALA A 53 13.25 9.45 -6.17
N GLU A 54 14.04 10.52 -6.27
CA GLU A 54 13.89 11.52 -7.33
C GLU A 54 14.05 10.87 -8.72
N GLN A 55 15.14 10.14 -8.93
CA GLN A 55 15.40 9.41 -10.18
C GLN A 55 14.32 8.37 -10.47
N ALA A 56 13.86 7.64 -9.45
CA ALA A 56 12.83 6.64 -9.60
C ALA A 56 11.48 7.23 -10.05
N LEU A 57 11.15 8.41 -9.55
CA LEU A 57 9.92 9.13 -9.89
C LEU A 57 9.91 9.70 -11.32
N GLU A 58 11.07 10.02 -11.91
CA GLU A 58 11.15 10.64 -13.25
C GLU A 58 10.47 9.82 -14.34
N SER A 59 10.50 8.50 -14.25
CA SER A 59 9.99 7.57 -15.25
C SER A 59 8.60 7.00 -14.93
N VAL A 60 7.91 7.53 -13.92
CA VAL A 60 6.54 7.13 -13.58
C VAL A 60 5.57 7.51 -14.70
N THR A 61 4.75 6.54 -15.12
CA THR A 61 3.76 6.69 -16.21
C THR A 61 2.35 6.89 -15.68
N HIS A 62 2.01 6.25 -14.55
CA HIS A 62 0.68 6.27 -13.93
C HIS A 62 0.80 6.31 -12.40
N CYS A 63 -0.28 6.72 -11.74
CA CYS A 63 -0.42 6.59 -10.30
C CYS A 63 -1.65 5.73 -9.99
N LEU A 64 -1.54 4.85 -8.99
CA LEU A 64 -2.63 4.04 -8.46
C LEU A 64 -2.85 4.40 -6.99
N ILE A 65 -4.08 4.74 -6.61
CA ILE A 65 -4.43 5.11 -5.24
C ILE A 65 -5.33 4.05 -4.65
N THR A 66 -4.97 3.53 -3.48
CA THR A 66 -5.79 2.59 -2.72
C THR A 66 -6.88 3.32 -1.92
N HIS A 67 -6.52 4.43 -1.30
CA HIS A 67 -7.41 5.38 -0.60
C HIS A 67 -6.65 6.67 -0.26
N CYS A 68 -7.33 7.79 0.00
CA CYS A 68 -6.63 9.05 0.22
C CYS A 68 -7.40 10.12 0.99
N GLN A 69 -8.61 9.82 1.51
CA GLN A 69 -9.46 10.80 2.18
C GLN A 69 -9.30 10.78 3.71
N LYS A 70 -10.00 11.66 4.42
CA LYS A 70 -10.15 11.69 5.88
C LYS A 70 -8.85 11.55 6.70
N GLY A 71 -7.77 12.15 6.23
CA GLY A 71 -6.51 12.18 6.98
C GLY A 71 -5.50 11.11 6.59
N HIS A 72 -5.77 10.29 5.58
CA HIS A 72 -4.82 9.29 5.03
C HIS A 72 -3.73 9.97 4.19
N PHE A 73 -3.01 10.91 4.81
CA PHE A 73 -1.88 11.61 4.18
C PHE A 73 -0.69 10.69 3.94
N ASP A 74 -0.67 9.55 4.55
CA ASP A 74 0.34 8.50 4.39
C ASP A 74 0.17 7.68 3.10
N HIS A 75 -0.97 7.84 2.41
CA HIS A 75 -1.24 7.32 1.06
C HIS A 75 -1.22 8.41 -0.01
N LEU A 76 -1.65 9.64 0.31
CA LEU A 76 -1.52 10.78 -0.59
C LEU A 76 -1.39 12.08 0.19
N ASP A 77 -0.19 12.61 0.27
CA ASP A 77 0.06 13.88 0.90
C ASP A 77 0.04 15.08 -0.08
N ARG A 78 0.24 16.29 0.45
CA ARG A 78 0.26 17.51 -0.36
C ARG A 78 1.43 17.54 -1.36
N ALA A 79 2.57 16.94 -1.02
CA ALA A 79 3.74 16.89 -1.89
C ALA A 79 3.47 15.91 -3.05
N GLY A 80 2.94 14.73 -2.77
CA GLY A 80 2.49 13.77 -3.77
C GLY A 80 1.42 14.35 -4.70
N THR A 81 0.40 15.00 -4.12
CA THR A 81 -0.64 15.68 -4.90
C THR A 81 -0.05 16.74 -5.85
N ARG A 82 0.87 17.57 -5.36
CA ARG A 82 1.55 18.58 -6.18
C ARG A 82 2.35 17.94 -7.30
N TRP A 83 3.14 16.94 -6.97
CA TRP A 83 4.00 16.22 -7.91
C TRP A 83 3.19 15.59 -9.06
N LEU A 84 2.08 14.91 -8.73
CA LEU A 84 1.16 14.30 -9.71
C LEU A 84 0.54 15.35 -10.63
N ARG A 85 0.10 16.50 -10.07
CA ARG A 85 -0.54 17.57 -10.82
C ARG A 85 0.43 18.27 -11.78
N GLU A 86 1.62 18.61 -11.31
CA GLU A 86 2.64 19.32 -12.11
C GLU A 86 3.09 18.47 -13.31
N ARG A 87 3.15 17.15 -13.15
CA ARG A 87 3.52 16.19 -14.21
C ARG A 87 2.33 15.66 -15.00
N ARG A 88 1.11 16.03 -14.62
CA ARG A 88 -0.13 15.56 -15.25
C ARG A 88 -0.24 14.05 -15.31
N ILE A 89 0.32 13.33 -14.31
CA ILE A 89 0.28 11.88 -14.23
C ILE A 89 -1.18 11.41 -14.17
N PRO A 90 -1.61 10.44 -15.00
CA PRO A 90 -2.91 9.80 -14.85
C PRO A 90 -3.02 9.11 -13.50
N VAL A 91 -4.08 9.43 -12.74
CA VAL A 91 -4.33 8.90 -11.39
C VAL A 91 -5.51 7.94 -11.44
N ILE A 92 -5.22 6.67 -11.29
CA ILE A 92 -6.20 5.60 -11.26
C ILE A 92 -6.64 5.39 -9.81
N CYS A 93 -7.94 5.37 -9.56
CA CYS A 93 -8.51 5.27 -8.22
C CYS A 93 -9.93 4.69 -8.26
N THR A 94 -10.52 4.50 -7.10
CA THR A 94 -11.94 4.14 -6.98
C THR A 94 -12.86 5.30 -7.37
N PRO A 95 -14.12 5.04 -7.76
CA PRO A 95 -15.13 6.09 -7.95
C PRO A 95 -15.37 6.93 -6.69
N HIS A 96 -15.18 6.34 -5.51
CA HIS A 96 -15.31 7.04 -4.23
C HIS A 96 -14.29 8.18 -4.07
N ASP A 97 -13.02 7.94 -4.45
CA ASP A 97 -11.95 8.93 -4.34
C ASP A 97 -11.90 9.93 -5.51
N ALA A 98 -12.48 9.57 -6.65
CA ALA A 98 -12.37 10.33 -7.88
C ALA A 98 -12.81 11.80 -7.76
N PRO A 99 -13.97 12.16 -7.15
CA PRO A 99 -14.37 13.56 -6.99
C PRO A 99 -13.39 14.36 -6.12
N HIS A 100 -12.88 13.74 -5.06
CA HIS A 100 -11.93 14.37 -4.14
C HIS A 100 -10.57 14.67 -4.82
N LEU A 101 -10.08 13.74 -5.64
CA LEU A 101 -8.85 13.90 -6.41
C LEU A 101 -9.01 14.92 -7.55
N ALA A 102 -10.15 14.89 -8.24
CA ALA A 102 -10.46 15.85 -9.31
C ALA A 102 -10.53 17.30 -8.78
N GLN A 103 -11.13 17.53 -7.61
CA GLN A 103 -11.15 18.84 -6.94
C GLN A 103 -9.75 19.38 -6.60
N ARG A 104 -8.75 18.50 -6.48
CA ARG A 104 -7.34 18.87 -6.28
C ARG A 104 -6.58 19.10 -7.59
N GLY A 105 -7.27 19.06 -8.73
CA GLY A 105 -6.72 19.32 -10.06
C GLY A 105 -5.89 18.17 -10.61
N LEU A 106 -6.15 16.94 -10.19
CA LEU A 106 -5.47 15.75 -10.69
C LEU A 106 -6.15 15.20 -11.96
N ASN A 107 -5.38 14.51 -12.79
CA ASN A 107 -5.86 13.82 -14.00
C ASN A 107 -6.43 12.45 -13.62
N VAL A 108 -7.68 12.40 -13.20
CA VAL A 108 -8.30 11.22 -12.56
C VAL A 108 -8.91 10.28 -13.59
N GLN A 109 -8.64 9.00 -13.42
CA GLN A 109 -9.21 7.88 -14.19
C GLN A 109 -9.85 6.88 -13.21
N PRO A 110 -11.16 7.01 -12.91
CA PRO A 110 -11.81 6.12 -11.96
C PRO A 110 -12.00 4.71 -12.54
N LEU A 111 -11.72 3.70 -11.71
CA LEU A 111 -12.07 2.31 -12.00
C LEU A 111 -13.57 2.07 -11.74
N PRO A 112 -14.19 1.07 -12.36
CA PRO A 112 -15.52 0.61 -11.97
C PRO A 112 -15.55 0.16 -10.49
N ASP A 113 -16.65 0.46 -9.80
CA ASP A 113 -16.87 0.02 -8.43
C ASP A 113 -17.45 -1.40 -8.40
N ASP A 114 -16.71 -2.36 -8.91
CA ASP A 114 -17.10 -3.76 -8.93
C ASP A 114 -15.95 -4.63 -8.41
N HIS A 115 -16.11 -5.15 -7.20
CA HIS A 115 -15.11 -6.00 -6.55
C HIS A 115 -15.01 -7.39 -7.18
N GLU A 116 -15.97 -7.83 -7.97
CA GLU A 116 -16.05 -9.19 -8.49
C GLU A 116 -15.56 -9.30 -9.93
N GLN A 117 -15.72 -8.24 -10.72
CA GLN A 117 -15.38 -8.26 -12.15
C GLN A 117 -14.05 -7.55 -12.42
N PRO A 118 -13.13 -8.19 -13.15
CA PRO A 118 -11.93 -7.51 -13.61
C PRO A 118 -12.28 -6.55 -14.74
N CYS A 119 -11.63 -5.39 -14.80
CA CYS A 119 -11.74 -4.44 -15.89
C CYS A 119 -10.38 -4.28 -16.61
N PRO A 120 -10.37 -3.81 -17.89
CA PRO A 120 -9.14 -3.56 -18.62
C PRO A 120 -8.23 -2.55 -17.90
N PHE A 121 -6.94 -2.84 -17.84
CA PHE A 121 -5.94 -2.03 -17.14
C PHE A 121 -4.57 -2.12 -17.80
N LEU A 122 -4.14 -1.07 -18.49
CA LEU A 122 -2.77 -0.89 -19.03
C LEU A 122 -2.24 -2.09 -19.85
N GLY A 123 -3.08 -2.76 -20.59
CA GLY A 123 -2.73 -3.94 -21.38
C GLY A 123 -2.96 -5.28 -20.68
N GLY A 124 -3.46 -5.27 -19.46
CA GLY A 124 -3.90 -6.41 -18.66
C GLY A 124 -5.26 -6.16 -18.03
N TRP A 125 -5.43 -6.67 -16.81
CA TRP A 125 -6.67 -6.60 -16.06
C TRP A 125 -6.41 -6.16 -14.63
N ILE A 126 -7.38 -5.43 -14.04
CA ILE A 126 -7.39 -5.07 -12.63
C ILE A 126 -8.79 -5.31 -12.06
N ARG A 127 -8.86 -5.75 -10.81
CA ARG A 127 -10.10 -5.72 -10.02
C ARG A 127 -9.81 -5.12 -8.65
N THR A 128 -10.80 -4.46 -8.09
CA THR A 128 -10.78 -4.03 -6.70
C THR A 128 -11.00 -5.23 -5.77
N VAL A 129 -10.42 -5.16 -4.59
CA VAL A 129 -10.55 -6.18 -3.53
C VAL A 129 -10.98 -5.46 -2.25
N ARG A 130 -11.98 -5.98 -1.58
CA ARG A 130 -12.47 -5.38 -0.33
C ARG A 130 -11.39 -5.39 0.75
N CYS A 131 -11.21 -4.25 1.41
CA CYS A 131 -10.37 -4.07 2.59
C CYS A 131 -11.19 -3.97 3.85
N THR A 132 -10.55 -4.26 4.99
CA THR A 132 -11.09 -4.02 6.34
C THR A 132 -10.05 -3.18 7.09
N HIS A 133 -10.16 -1.88 7.00
CA HIS A 133 -9.25 -0.93 7.64
C HIS A 133 -9.65 -0.67 9.09
N GLY A 134 -9.38 -1.65 9.96
CA GLY A 134 -9.80 -1.66 11.36
C GLY A 134 -11.18 -2.27 11.59
N GLU A 135 -11.48 -2.61 12.84
CA GLU A 135 -12.73 -3.21 13.28
C GLU A 135 -13.44 -2.35 14.34
N GLY A 136 -14.70 -2.69 14.63
CA GLY A 136 -15.51 -2.05 15.66
C GLY A 136 -15.74 -0.56 15.42
N PHE A 137 -15.67 0.25 16.49
CA PHE A 137 -15.90 1.69 16.41
C PHE A 137 -14.85 2.40 15.57
N ILE A 138 -13.58 2.03 15.71
CA ILE A 138 -12.47 2.61 14.93
C ILE A 138 -12.64 2.33 13.46
N GLY A 139 -12.93 1.09 13.07
CA GLY A 139 -13.17 0.74 11.67
C GLY A 139 -14.30 1.53 11.00
N ARG A 140 -15.32 1.96 11.77
CA ARG A 140 -16.40 2.84 11.25
C ARG A 140 -15.94 4.27 10.97
N LEU A 141 -14.88 4.72 11.62
CA LEU A 141 -14.30 6.05 11.44
C LEU A 141 -13.24 6.07 10.32
N MET A 142 -12.70 4.88 9.97
CA MET A 142 -11.67 4.77 8.96
C MET A 142 -12.24 4.96 7.55
N GLU A 143 -11.37 5.39 6.64
CA GLU A 143 -11.73 5.54 5.24
C GLU A 143 -11.99 4.18 4.59
N HIS A 144 -12.88 4.18 3.60
CA HIS A 144 -13.15 3.03 2.78
C HIS A 144 -12.04 2.84 1.76
N GLY A 145 -11.06 1.97 2.05
CA GLY A 145 -9.97 1.60 1.16
C GLY A 145 -10.27 0.36 0.32
N VAL A 146 -9.47 0.16 -0.72
CA VAL A 146 -9.49 -1.05 -1.54
C VAL A 146 -8.08 -1.59 -1.74
N GLY A 147 -7.97 -2.92 -1.88
CA GLY A 147 -6.85 -3.57 -2.52
C GLY A 147 -7.10 -3.72 -4.03
N TYR A 148 -6.08 -4.20 -4.73
CA TYR A 148 -6.14 -4.47 -6.16
C TYR A 148 -5.53 -5.83 -6.48
N LEU A 149 -6.21 -6.62 -7.32
CA LEU A 149 -5.58 -7.74 -8.03
C LEU A 149 -5.29 -7.27 -9.46
N ILE A 150 -4.01 -7.32 -9.86
CA ILE A 150 -3.53 -6.90 -11.16
C ILE A 150 -2.98 -8.15 -11.88
N GLU A 151 -3.43 -8.37 -13.10
CA GLU A 151 -3.03 -9.50 -13.95
C GLU A 151 -2.53 -8.95 -15.29
N MET A 152 -1.23 -9.14 -15.57
CA MET A 152 -0.61 -8.71 -16.81
C MET A 152 -0.09 -9.93 -17.59
N PRO A 153 -0.21 -9.93 -18.93
CA PRO A 153 0.29 -11.03 -19.75
C PRO A 153 1.78 -11.30 -19.52
N GLY A 154 2.14 -12.54 -19.19
CA GLY A 154 3.53 -12.97 -18.98
C GLY A 154 4.14 -12.59 -17.62
N GLU A 155 3.37 -12.02 -16.73
CA GLU A 155 3.81 -11.63 -15.37
C GLU A 155 3.02 -12.45 -14.32
N PRO A 156 3.58 -12.67 -13.12
CA PRO A 156 2.80 -13.23 -12.03
C PRO A 156 1.67 -12.27 -11.63
N SER A 157 0.53 -12.79 -11.19
CA SER A 157 -0.55 -11.97 -10.66
C SER A 157 -0.10 -11.23 -9.41
N LEU A 158 -0.43 -9.95 -9.30
CA LEU A 158 -0.07 -9.08 -8.19
C LEU A 158 -1.31 -8.70 -7.37
N TYR A 159 -1.32 -9.07 -6.10
CA TYR A 159 -2.25 -8.54 -5.11
C TYR A 159 -1.60 -7.39 -4.33
N LEU A 160 -2.10 -6.18 -4.51
CA LEU A 160 -1.79 -5.01 -3.71
C LEU A 160 -2.89 -4.85 -2.66
N ALA A 161 -2.59 -5.16 -1.41
CA ALA A 161 -3.63 -5.28 -0.37
C ALA A 161 -4.24 -3.92 0.03
N GLY A 162 -3.50 -2.81 -0.09
CA GLY A 162 -3.88 -1.55 0.53
C GLY A 162 -3.87 -1.68 2.06
N ASP A 163 -4.52 -0.78 2.76
CA ASP A 163 -4.60 -0.86 4.22
C ASP A 163 -5.75 -1.75 4.65
N THR A 164 -5.40 -2.89 5.23
CA THR A 164 -6.36 -3.90 5.67
C THR A 164 -5.80 -4.77 6.78
N LEU A 165 -6.69 -5.29 7.61
CA LEU A 165 -6.47 -6.48 8.45
C LEU A 165 -6.59 -7.74 7.59
N LEU A 166 -6.13 -8.89 8.09
CA LEU A 166 -6.41 -10.20 7.50
C LEU A 166 -7.83 -10.65 7.86
N SER A 167 -8.83 -9.87 7.43
CA SER A 167 -10.24 -10.16 7.64
C SER A 167 -10.69 -11.42 6.90
N THR A 168 -11.87 -11.94 7.23
CA THR A 168 -12.44 -13.09 6.51
C THR A 168 -12.51 -12.85 5.00
N ALA A 169 -12.91 -11.64 4.57
CA ALA A 169 -12.99 -11.32 3.14
C ALA A 169 -11.62 -11.37 2.45
N VAL A 170 -10.56 -10.82 3.07
CA VAL A 170 -9.20 -10.88 2.55
C VAL A 170 -8.67 -12.32 2.55
N ARG A 171 -8.92 -13.07 3.61
CA ARG A 171 -8.54 -14.49 3.72
C ARG A 171 -9.18 -15.32 2.60
N ASP A 172 -10.50 -15.21 2.40
CA ASP A 172 -11.24 -15.94 1.37
C ASP A 172 -10.75 -15.56 -0.03
N PHE A 173 -10.43 -14.26 -0.25
CA PHE A 173 -9.86 -13.79 -1.49
C PHE A 173 -8.49 -14.44 -1.76
N VAL A 174 -7.57 -14.44 -0.79
CA VAL A 174 -6.24 -15.05 -0.93
C VAL A 174 -6.33 -16.53 -1.19
N LEU A 175 -7.16 -17.26 -0.43
CA LEU A 175 -7.37 -18.69 -0.60
C LEU A 175 -7.91 -19.05 -1.99
N ARG A 176 -8.80 -18.22 -2.54
CA ARG A 176 -9.43 -18.44 -3.86
C ARG A 176 -8.50 -18.12 -5.01
N HIS A 177 -7.76 -16.98 -4.93
CA HIS A 177 -7.02 -16.47 -6.07
C HIS A 177 -5.54 -16.81 -6.07
N GLN A 178 -4.96 -17.14 -4.91
CA GLN A 178 -3.53 -17.49 -4.75
C GLN A 178 -2.60 -16.59 -5.58
N PRO A 179 -2.54 -15.26 -5.33
CA PRO A 179 -1.71 -14.35 -6.10
C PRO A 179 -0.24 -14.80 -6.12
N GLY A 180 0.42 -14.69 -7.28
CA GLY A 180 1.84 -15.02 -7.43
C GLY A 180 2.75 -14.11 -6.59
N VAL A 181 2.36 -12.84 -6.47
CA VAL A 181 3.00 -11.84 -5.60
C VAL A 181 1.92 -11.09 -4.81
N SER A 182 2.14 -10.86 -3.52
CA SER A 182 1.28 -10.04 -2.67
C SER A 182 2.08 -8.95 -1.98
N VAL A 183 1.66 -7.69 -2.10
CA VAL A 183 2.19 -6.56 -1.31
C VAL A 183 1.18 -6.27 -0.20
N ILE A 184 1.62 -6.43 1.06
CA ILE A 184 0.73 -6.32 2.22
C ILE A 184 1.24 -5.29 3.24
N PRO A 185 0.34 -4.56 3.93
CA PRO A 185 0.72 -3.66 5.00
C PRO A 185 1.08 -4.48 6.24
N ALA A 186 2.27 -4.29 6.79
CA ALA A 186 2.80 -5.14 7.85
C ALA A 186 3.15 -4.36 9.14
N GLY A 187 2.82 -3.07 9.19
CA GLY A 187 3.22 -2.17 10.27
C GLY A 187 2.45 -2.34 11.58
N GLY A 188 1.31 -3.06 11.60
CA GLY A 188 0.45 -3.18 12.78
C GLY A 188 -0.01 -1.82 13.27
N ALA A 189 -0.41 -0.93 12.33
CA ALA A 189 -0.78 0.43 12.67
C ALA A 189 -1.92 0.47 13.67
N ARG A 190 -1.79 1.33 14.69
CA ARG A 190 -2.80 1.56 15.72
C ARG A 190 -2.71 2.96 16.30
N PHE A 191 -3.84 3.50 16.68
CA PHE A 191 -3.90 4.76 17.42
C PHE A 191 -3.52 4.56 18.91
N ASP A 192 -3.59 5.61 19.70
CA ASP A 192 -3.32 5.53 21.14
C ASP A 192 -4.33 4.64 21.88
N ILE A 193 -5.52 4.47 21.33
CA ILE A 193 -6.61 3.63 21.88
C ILE A 193 -7.19 2.82 20.73
N GLY A 194 -7.46 1.54 20.97
CA GLY A 194 -8.09 0.63 20.00
C GLY A 194 -7.17 -0.51 19.56
N ALA A 195 -7.70 -1.34 18.65
CA ALA A 195 -6.99 -2.44 18.03
C ALA A 195 -6.19 -1.97 16.81
N ASP A 196 -5.42 -2.88 16.23
CA ASP A 196 -4.73 -2.65 14.96
C ASP A 196 -5.72 -2.34 13.83
N ILE A 197 -5.29 -1.50 12.90
CA ILE A 197 -6.09 -1.08 11.74
C ILE A 197 -5.51 -1.59 10.42
N ILE A 198 -4.30 -2.14 10.43
CA ILE A 198 -3.67 -2.89 9.35
C ILE A 198 -3.01 -4.13 9.93
N MET A 199 -2.58 -5.06 9.09
CA MET A 199 -1.93 -6.31 9.50
C MET A 199 -0.74 -6.06 10.42
N GLY A 200 -0.75 -6.73 11.57
CA GLY A 200 0.39 -6.90 12.46
C GLY A 200 1.14 -8.20 12.18
N VAL A 201 2.09 -8.56 13.05
CA VAL A 201 2.93 -9.75 12.85
C VAL A 201 2.10 -11.03 12.72
N ASP A 202 1.10 -11.22 13.58
CA ASP A 202 0.28 -12.44 13.57
C ASP A 202 -0.51 -12.57 12.28
N ASP A 203 -1.09 -11.48 11.78
CA ASP A 203 -1.78 -11.44 10.50
C ASP A 203 -0.84 -11.76 9.33
N VAL A 204 0.39 -11.20 9.35
CA VAL A 204 1.40 -11.48 8.31
C VAL A 204 1.81 -12.95 8.31
N LEU A 205 2.05 -13.55 9.47
CA LEU A 205 2.39 -14.97 9.58
C LEU A 205 1.25 -15.85 9.09
N GLU A 206 0.03 -15.53 9.44
CA GLU A 206 -1.15 -16.25 8.97
C GLU A 206 -1.39 -16.04 7.47
N PHE A 207 -1.16 -14.83 6.93
CA PHE A 207 -1.20 -14.58 5.49
C PHE A 207 -0.20 -15.46 4.75
N LEU A 208 1.03 -15.59 5.25
CA LEU A 208 2.06 -16.48 4.71
C LEU A 208 1.66 -17.95 4.76
N ARG A 209 0.92 -18.35 5.80
CA ARG A 209 0.42 -19.73 5.95
C ARG A 209 -0.62 -20.09 4.89
N ILE A 210 -1.52 -19.16 4.54
CA ILE A 210 -2.63 -19.40 3.60
C ILE A 210 -2.29 -19.08 2.14
N SER A 211 -1.28 -18.23 1.88
CA SER A 211 -0.80 -17.90 0.53
C SER A 211 0.29 -18.85 0.07
N GLN A 212 0.46 -19.00 -1.24
CA GLN A 212 1.54 -19.81 -1.85
C GLN A 212 2.61 -18.94 -2.50
N GLY A 213 2.27 -17.72 -2.92
CA GLY A 213 3.16 -16.79 -3.63
C GLY A 213 4.19 -16.09 -2.74
N THR A 214 4.97 -15.24 -3.37
CA THR A 214 5.89 -14.32 -2.68
C THR A 214 5.11 -13.21 -2.00
N VAL A 215 5.45 -12.88 -0.78
CA VAL A 215 4.86 -11.79 0.00
C VAL A 215 5.88 -10.67 0.19
N VAL A 216 5.50 -9.45 -0.12
CA VAL A 216 6.29 -8.24 0.09
C VAL A 216 5.64 -7.42 1.20
N ALA A 217 6.34 -7.21 2.29
CA ALA A 217 5.87 -6.40 3.41
C ALA A 217 6.21 -4.92 3.17
N ASN A 218 5.19 -4.05 3.24
CA ASN A 218 5.38 -2.60 3.21
C ASN A 218 4.70 -1.93 4.42
N HIS A 219 4.54 -0.62 4.39
CA HIS A 219 3.91 0.18 5.45
C HIS A 219 4.59 0.00 6.82
N LEU A 220 5.93 0.04 6.82
CA LEU A 220 6.79 -0.18 8.00
C LEU A 220 7.59 1.09 8.35
N GLU A 221 7.75 1.36 9.64
CA GLU A 221 8.74 2.29 10.25
C GLU A 221 8.68 3.77 9.83
N ALA A 222 7.92 4.14 8.81
CA ALA A 222 7.90 5.52 8.32
C ALA A 222 6.84 6.41 8.98
N ILE A 223 5.85 5.81 9.65
CA ILE A 223 4.73 6.52 10.30
C ILE A 223 4.64 6.14 11.77
N SER A 224 4.40 7.13 12.64
CA SER A 224 4.51 7.02 14.10
C SER A 224 3.54 6.03 14.78
N HIS A 225 2.51 5.58 14.08
CA HIS A 225 1.54 4.63 14.59
C HIS A 225 1.78 3.17 14.16
N CYS A 226 2.85 2.90 13.41
CA CYS A 226 3.26 1.56 12.98
C CYS A 226 4.35 1.01 13.91
N PRO A 227 4.02 0.19 14.93
CA PRO A 227 4.99 -0.29 15.89
C PRO A 227 5.87 -1.45 15.40
N VAL A 228 5.45 -2.17 14.36
CA VAL A 228 6.21 -3.30 13.82
C VAL A 228 7.40 -2.79 13.02
N THR A 229 8.60 -3.29 13.36
CA THR A 229 9.84 -2.98 12.63
C THR A 229 10.20 -4.10 11.66
N ARG A 230 11.01 -3.75 10.64
CA ARG A 230 11.55 -4.73 9.68
C ARG A 230 12.31 -5.85 10.36
N ASP A 231 13.12 -5.53 11.39
CA ASP A 231 13.94 -6.50 12.12
C ASP A 231 13.07 -7.49 12.90
N VAL A 232 12.05 -7.00 13.62
CA VAL A 232 11.11 -7.86 14.36
C VAL A 232 10.37 -8.77 13.41
N LEU A 233 9.85 -8.23 12.30
CA LEU A 233 9.13 -9.02 11.30
C LEU A 233 10.03 -10.08 10.65
N ALA A 234 11.28 -9.74 10.30
CA ALA A 234 12.25 -10.66 9.74
C ALA A 234 12.59 -11.80 10.72
N MET A 235 12.84 -11.46 11.98
CA MET A 235 13.14 -12.45 13.02
C MET A 235 12.00 -13.46 13.19
N LEU A 236 10.76 -12.96 13.34
CA LEU A 236 9.61 -13.80 13.61
C LEU A 236 9.20 -14.65 12.40
N SER A 237 9.27 -14.09 11.19
CA SER A 237 8.98 -14.85 9.97
C SER A 237 10.04 -15.91 9.68
N THR A 238 11.30 -15.64 10.01
CA THR A 238 12.38 -16.65 9.90
C THR A 238 12.16 -17.77 10.89
N GLY A 239 11.83 -17.46 12.14
CA GLY A 239 11.50 -18.47 13.17
C GLY A 239 10.30 -19.34 12.80
N ALA A 240 9.35 -18.81 12.04
CA ALA A 240 8.20 -19.52 11.51
C ALA A 240 8.45 -20.26 10.17
N GLY A 241 9.66 -20.19 9.62
CA GLY A 241 10.05 -20.90 8.38
C GLY A 241 9.67 -20.19 7.07
N TYR A 242 9.36 -18.88 7.11
CA TYR A 242 8.90 -18.14 5.93
C TYR A 242 9.95 -17.19 5.30
N ALA A 243 11.21 -17.25 5.74
CA ALA A 243 12.27 -16.35 5.26
C ALA A 243 12.45 -16.32 3.72
N SER A 244 12.18 -17.42 3.04
CA SER A 244 12.30 -17.51 1.57
C SER A 244 11.11 -16.93 0.80
N ARG A 245 9.97 -16.71 1.47
CA ARG A 245 8.74 -16.21 0.83
C ARG A 245 8.35 -14.80 1.26
N LEU A 246 8.83 -14.33 2.41
CA LEU A 246 8.60 -12.95 2.87
C LEU A 246 9.80 -12.07 2.52
N LEU A 247 9.56 -11.09 1.67
CA LEU A 247 10.52 -10.06 1.32
C LEU A 247 10.15 -8.77 2.09
N ILE A 248 11.14 -8.19 2.77
CA ILE A 248 10.97 -7.00 3.61
C ILE A 248 11.92 -5.91 3.10
N PRO A 249 11.57 -5.20 2.00
CA PRO A 249 12.49 -4.27 1.37
C PRO A 249 12.79 -3.05 2.26
N ARG A 250 14.02 -2.56 2.18
CA ARG A 250 14.40 -1.25 2.71
C ARG A 250 13.89 -0.15 1.79
N ASP A 251 13.72 1.05 2.34
CA ASP A 251 13.39 2.23 1.54
C ASP A 251 14.49 2.46 0.48
N GLY A 252 14.10 2.66 -0.78
CA GLY A 252 14.98 2.73 -1.96
C GLY A 252 15.29 1.38 -2.62
N GLN A 253 15.05 0.25 -1.96
CA GLN A 253 15.37 -1.07 -2.51
C GLN A 253 14.40 -1.48 -3.62
N THR A 254 14.94 -2.08 -4.69
CA THR A 254 14.19 -2.69 -5.79
C THR A 254 14.25 -4.21 -5.68
N LEU A 255 13.09 -4.86 -5.74
CA LEU A 255 12.93 -6.30 -5.85
C LEU A 255 12.65 -6.68 -7.30
N SER A 256 13.29 -7.74 -7.81
CA SER A 256 12.99 -8.38 -9.10
C SER A 256 12.28 -9.71 -8.81
N LEU A 257 11.06 -9.88 -9.32
CA LEU A 257 10.15 -10.97 -9.00
C LEU A 257 9.70 -11.71 -10.26
#